data_a07724086f3da5ca603bcfdb9059ff99
#
_entry.id   a07724086f3da5ca603bcfdb9059ff99
#
_cell.length_a   1.000
_cell.length_b   1.000
_cell.length_c   1.000
_cell.angle_alpha   90.00
_cell.angle_beta   90.00
_cell.angle_gamma   90.00
#
_symmetry.space_group_name_H-M   'P 1'
#
loop_
_entity.id
_entity.type
_entity.pdbx_description
1 polymer ?
#
loop_
_entity_poly.entity_id
_entity_poly.type
_entity_poly.pdbx_seq_one_letter_code
_entity_poly.pdbx_strand_id
1 'polypeptide(L)'
;EVDYQTFKAGEYPKANDYVTFSGNFPSAGPTKQITLTGGVDGTIDTSVEKFISELSKQDFRVVAYGTDVADDKKKLVDAVKEWRNEGRAIVAVINNYAEANNEGIISVDNGVTLADGTKLTSKEAIYRVAALSANAGSKSLTHAEYIGAIDCDAKTPQEIAQAIEKGNIVFRMFRGRVLIAQDVNTLVTPLDGQNDDFKKNKLVRTMDIIGEAIQAVFVENFVGQVVNDIDGRELFKQHLIVRVLDPLVAQSALTYSAEDIKVMEGSQKEAILVSLGVKLADAMEKLYVTVEVK
;
A
#
# COMPACT_ATOMS: atom_id res chain seq x y z
N GLU A 1 35.02 -21.57 -8.67
CA GLU A 1 36.42 -21.87 -9.10
C GLU A 1 36.59 -23.38 -9.12
N VAL A 2 36.85 -23.96 -10.27
CA VAL A 2 37.14 -25.40 -10.38
C VAL A 2 38.65 -25.52 -10.60
N ASP A 3 39.30 -26.16 -9.67
CA ASP A 3 40.75 -26.38 -9.76
C ASP A 3 41.06 -27.36 -10.91
N TYR A 4 41.77 -26.89 -11.92
CA TYR A 4 42.12 -27.64 -13.11
C TYR A 4 42.95 -28.91 -12.80
N GLN A 5 43.63 -29.00 -11.66
CA GLN A 5 44.43 -30.15 -11.28
C GLN A 5 43.58 -31.38 -10.91
N THR A 6 42.28 -31.20 -10.68
CA THR A 6 41.36 -32.31 -10.33
C THR A 6 40.61 -32.88 -11.54
N PHE A 7 40.75 -32.33 -12.75
CA PHE A 7 40.13 -32.86 -13.94
C PHE A 7 40.89 -34.08 -14.49
N LYS A 8 40.29 -35.26 -14.41
CA LYS A 8 40.78 -36.42 -15.15
C LYS A 8 40.41 -36.29 -16.63
N ALA A 9 41.31 -36.70 -17.54
CA ALA A 9 41.06 -36.73 -18.96
C ALA A 9 39.76 -37.55 -19.26
N GLY A 10 38.76 -36.90 -19.76
CA GLY A 10 37.42 -37.48 -20.06
C GLY A 10 36.27 -37.01 -19.17
N GLU A 11 36.54 -36.29 -18.06
CA GLU A 11 35.50 -35.67 -17.25
C GLU A 11 35.32 -34.19 -17.67
N TYR A 12 34.50 -33.98 -18.70
CA TYR A 12 34.10 -32.63 -19.10
C TYR A 12 32.89 -32.16 -18.29
N PRO A 13 32.79 -30.86 -17.95
CA PRO A 13 31.56 -30.36 -17.45
C PRO A 13 30.47 -30.63 -18.49
N LYS A 14 29.37 -31.28 -18.08
CA LYS A 14 28.26 -31.58 -18.98
C LYS A 14 27.69 -30.29 -19.50
N ALA A 15 27.47 -30.22 -20.83
CA ALA A 15 26.70 -29.12 -21.41
C ALA A 15 25.36 -28.98 -20.69
N ASN A 16 24.97 -27.77 -20.39
CA ASN A 16 23.67 -27.43 -19.82
C ASN A 16 22.96 -26.45 -20.75
N ASP A 17 21.73 -26.09 -20.42
CA ASP A 17 20.90 -25.21 -21.26
C ASP A 17 21.49 -23.81 -21.47
N TYR A 18 22.51 -23.43 -20.71
CA TYR A 18 23.10 -22.09 -20.70
C TYR A 18 24.52 -22.04 -21.26
N VAL A 19 25.25 -23.18 -21.31
CA VAL A 19 26.65 -23.23 -21.73
C VAL A 19 26.91 -24.40 -22.67
N THR A 20 27.36 -24.10 -23.88
CA THR A 20 27.83 -25.09 -24.85
C THR A 20 29.32 -25.00 -25.01
N PHE A 21 30.02 -26.11 -24.89
CA PHE A 21 31.47 -26.18 -25.09
C PHE A 21 31.78 -26.60 -26.52
N SER A 22 32.52 -25.78 -27.27
CA SER A 22 33.01 -26.12 -28.62
C SER A 22 34.51 -25.92 -28.70
N GLY A 23 35.21 -26.88 -29.27
CA GLY A 23 36.63 -26.85 -29.50
C GLY A 23 37.43 -27.92 -28.71
N ASN A 24 38.70 -28.07 -29.03
CA ASN A 24 39.61 -28.98 -28.34
C ASN A 24 40.13 -28.32 -27.05
N PHE A 25 39.99 -28.98 -25.93
CA PHE A 25 40.63 -28.53 -24.69
C PHE A 25 42.15 -28.58 -24.83
N PRO A 26 42.89 -27.54 -24.42
CA PRO A 26 44.36 -27.57 -24.46
C PRO A 26 44.88 -28.66 -23.55
N SER A 27 45.88 -29.41 -24.02
CA SER A 27 46.68 -30.31 -23.20
C SER A 27 47.38 -29.55 -22.10
N ALA A 28 47.53 -30.19 -20.93
CA ALA A 28 48.01 -29.62 -19.69
C ALA A 28 49.14 -28.58 -19.85
N GLY A 29 48.87 -27.37 -19.47
CA GLY A 29 49.76 -26.23 -19.39
C GLY A 29 49.26 -25.22 -18.37
N PRO A 30 50.04 -24.21 -17.94
CA PRO A 30 49.57 -23.25 -16.96
C PRO A 30 48.29 -22.57 -17.47
N THR A 31 47.24 -22.62 -16.67
CA THR A 31 45.92 -22.13 -17.00
C THR A 31 45.97 -20.61 -17.25
N LYS A 32 45.79 -20.18 -18.45
CA LYS A 32 45.50 -18.78 -18.74
C LYS A 32 44.08 -18.49 -18.28
N GLN A 33 43.89 -17.38 -17.61
CA GLN A 33 42.56 -16.87 -17.28
C GLN A 33 41.72 -16.77 -18.56
N ILE A 34 40.66 -17.55 -18.64
CA ILE A 34 39.71 -17.48 -19.77
C ILE A 34 38.65 -16.46 -19.39
N THR A 35 38.65 -15.35 -20.10
CA THR A 35 37.57 -14.37 -19.98
C THR A 35 36.42 -14.82 -20.88
N LEU A 36 35.27 -15.14 -20.29
CA LEU A 36 34.06 -15.40 -21.06
C LEU A 36 33.56 -14.05 -21.61
N THR A 37 33.47 -13.94 -22.93
CA THR A 37 32.95 -12.78 -23.62
C THR A 37 31.69 -13.16 -24.40
N GLY A 38 30.76 -12.23 -24.56
CA GLY A 38 29.54 -12.44 -25.34
C GLY A 38 28.31 -12.83 -24.55
N GLY A 39 28.41 -12.86 -23.20
CA GLY A 39 27.22 -12.88 -22.36
C GLY A 39 26.47 -11.54 -22.52
N VAL A 40 25.23 -11.59 -22.92
CA VAL A 40 24.32 -10.42 -22.93
C VAL A 40 23.28 -10.70 -21.87
N ASP A 41 23.10 -9.76 -20.96
CA ASP A 41 21.96 -9.80 -20.05
C ASP A 41 20.67 -9.79 -20.88
N GLY A 42 19.77 -10.71 -20.56
CA GLY A 42 18.45 -10.69 -21.21
C GLY A 42 17.78 -9.33 -20.99
N THR A 43 16.99 -8.89 -21.96
CA THR A 43 16.13 -7.71 -21.79
C THR A 43 15.07 -8.02 -20.75
N ILE A 44 15.20 -7.42 -19.57
CA ILE A 44 14.14 -7.44 -18.56
C ILE A 44 13.12 -6.39 -19.01
N ASP A 45 11.87 -6.80 -19.21
CA ASP A 45 10.78 -5.83 -19.39
C ASP A 45 10.52 -5.13 -18.07
N THR A 46 10.95 -3.89 -17.97
CA THR A 46 10.79 -3.01 -16.80
C THR A 46 9.61 -2.05 -16.95
N SER A 47 8.74 -2.30 -17.92
CA SER A 47 7.56 -1.45 -18.15
C SER A 47 6.61 -1.49 -16.94
N VAL A 48 5.90 -0.39 -16.73
CA VAL A 48 4.88 -0.29 -15.68
C VAL A 48 3.74 -1.28 -15.92
N GLU A 49 3.41 -1.58 -17.18
CA GLU A 49 2.41 -2.57 -17.56
C GLU A 49 2.78 -3.96 -17.08
N LYS A 50 4.04 -4.36 -17.26
CA LYS A 50 4.53 -5.63 -16.73
C LYS A 50 4.48 -5.68 -15.23
N PHE A 51 4.89 -4.59 -14.56
CA PHE A 51 4.79 -4.45 -13.11
C PHE A 51 3.35 -4.60 -12.62
N ILE A 52 2.39 -3.88 -13.21
CA ILE A 52 0.96 -3.97 -12.88
C ILE A 52 0.43 -5.39 -13.13
N SER A 53 0.80 -6.02 -14.27
CA SER A 53 0.39 -7.39 -14.61
C SER A 53 0.90 -8.42 -13.59
N GLU A 54 2.11 -8.27 -13.06
CA GLU A 54 2.61 -9.17 -12.02
C GLU A 54 1.97 -8.89 -10.65
N LEU A 55 1.72 -7.62 -10.32
CA LEU A 55 1.03 -7.24 -9.09
C LEU A 55 -0.42 -7.77 -9.04
N SER A 56 -1.13 -7.78 -10.16
CA SER A 56 -2.52 -8.27 -10.21
C SER A 56 -2.67 -9.72 -9.75
N LYS A 57 -1.59 -10.51 -9.84
CA LYS A 57 -1.52 -11.92 -9.44
C LYS A 57 -1.18 -12.13 -7.95
N GLN A 58 -0.83 -11.04 -7.23
CA GLN A 58 -0.38 -11.11 -5.85
C GLN A 58 -1.46 -10.57 -4.91
N ASP A 59 -1.44 -11.07 -3.67
CA ASP A 59 -2.22 -10.51 -2.57
C ASP A 59 -1.37 -9.51 -1.79
N PHE A 60 -1.79 -8.24 -1.82
CA PHE A 60 -1.11 -7.15 -1.12
C PHE A 60 -2.09 -6.00 -0.84
N ARG A 61 -1.77 -5.15 0.12
CA ARG A 61 -2.58 -3.98 0.49
C ARG A 61 -1.99 -2.65 0.04
N VAL A 62 -0.67 -2.55 0.03
CA VAL A 62 0.00 -1.28 -0.27
C VAL A 62 1.09 -1.51 -1.31
N VAL A 63 1.10 -0.69 -2.34
CA VAL A 63 2.16 -0.63 -3.35
C VAL A 63 2.82 0.74 -3.35
N ALA A 64 4.14 0.79 -3.50
CA ALA A 64 4.89 2.02 -3.71
C ALA A 64 5.55 2.00 -5.08
N TYR A 65 5.36 3.06 -5.85
CA TYR A 65 5.98 3.19 -7.16
C TYR A 65 6.51 4.61 -7.36
N GLY A 66 7.85 4.74 -7.31
CA GLY A 66 8.54 6.00 -7.49
C GLY A 66 8.98 6.20 -8.93
N THR A 67 8.33 7.11 -9.64
CA THR A 67 8.68 7.46 -11.02
C THR A 67 8.46 8.96 -11.28
N ASP A 68 9.20 9.50 -12.24
CA ASP A 68 8.98 10.86 -12.72
C ASP A 68 8.16 10.88 -14.03
N VAL A 69 7.85 9.69 -14.56
CA VAL A 69 7.04 9.52 -15.78
C VAL A 69 5.56 9.62 -15.44
N ALA A 70 4.91 10.68 -15.91
CA ALA A 70 3.49 10.94 -15.60
C ALA A 70 2.54 9.84 -16.14
N ASP A 71 2.86 9.27 -17.31
CA ASP A 71 2.07 8.19 -17.92
C ASP A 71 2.11 6.92 -17.07
N ASP A 72 3.27 6.57 -16.49
CA ASP A 72 3.40 5.42 -15.60
C ASP A 72 2.59 5.60 -14.31
N LYS A 73 2.62 6.82 -13.74
CA LYS A 73 1.78 7.15 -12.57
C LYS A 73 0.31 6.97 -12.89
N LYS A 74 -0.13 7.48 -14.05
CA LYS A 74 -1.51 7.38 -14.50
C LYS A 74 -1.93 5.93 -14.66
N LYS A 75 -1.12 5.08 -15.32
CA LYS A 75 -1.42 3.65 -15.49
C LYS A 75 -1.57 2.92 -14.15
N LEU A 76 -0.68 3.20 -13.18
CA LEU A 76 -0.80 2.62 -11.85
C LEU A 76 -2.07 3.09 -11.12
N VAL A 77 -2.39 4.38 -11.20
CA VAL A 77 -3.62 4.94 -10.60
C VAL A 77 -4.87 4.30 -11.20
N ASP A 78 -4.91 4.16 -12.52
CA ASP A 78 -6.04 3.52 -13.22
C ASP A 78 -6.19 2.05 -12.79
N ALA A 79 -5.08 1.31 -12.67
CA ALA A 79 -5.09 -0.07 -12.17
C ALA A 79 -5.58 -0.16 -10.72
N VAL A 80 -5.14 0.73 -9.82
CA VAL A 80 -5.61 0.76 -8.43
C VAL A 80 -7.10 1.07 -8.35
N LYS A 81 -7.61 1.99 -9.15
CA LYS A 81 -9.05 2.28 -9.23
C LYS A 81 -9.85 1.06 -9.66
N GLU A 82 -9.36 0.32 -10.67
CA GLU A 82 -9.98 -0.92 -11.12
C GLU A 82 -9.98 -1.99 -10.03
N TRP A 83 -8.85 -2.25 -9.39
CA TRP A 83 -8.74 -3.21 -8.29
C TRP A 83 -9.66 -2.86 -7.10
N ARG A 84 -9.78 -1.58 -6.75
CA ARG A 84 -10.71 -1.15 -5.70
C ARG A 84 -12.17 -1.35 -6.11
N ASN A 85 -12.52 -1.11 -7.37
CA ASN A 85 -13.86 -1.39 -7.91
C ASN A 85 -14.18 -2.90 -7.91
N GLU A 86 -13.16 -3.76 -8.00
CA GLU A 86 -13.27 -5.22 -7.84
C GLU A 86 -13.38 -5.66 -6.36
N GLY A 87 -13.32 -4.72 -5.42
CA GLY A 87 -13.43 -4.99 -3.98
C GLY A 87 -12.09 -5.27 -3.29
N ARG A 88 -10.93 -5.06 -3.96
CA ARG A 88 -9.61 -5.19 -3.35
C ARG A 88 -9.22 -3.89 -2.67
N ALA A 89 -8.96 -3.92 -1.37
CA ALA A 89 -8.59 -2.75 -0.56
C ALA A 89 -7.12 -2.33 -0.76
N ILE A 90 -6.75 -1.97 -2.00
CA ILE A 90 -5.37 -1.62 -2.38
C ILE A 90 -5.16 -0.11 -2.31
N VAL A 91 -4.00 0.28 -1.78
CA VAL A 91 -3.53 1.67 -1.72
C VAL A 91 -2.19 1.79 -2.46
N ALA A 92 -2.07 2.78 -3.35
CA ALA A 92 -0.79 3.13 -3.95
C ALA A 92 -0.20 4.38 -3.31
N VAL A 93 1.12 4.34 -3.07
CA VAL A 93 1.91 5.50 -2.61
C VAL A 93 2.84 5.91 -3.74
N ILE A 94 2.66 7.11 -4.24
CA ILE A 94 3.38 7.67 -5.38
C ILE A 94 3.92 9.07 -5.04
N ASN A 95 4.86 9.55 -5.82
CA ASN A 95 5.43 10.89 -5.63
C ASN A 95 4.75 11.92 -6.54
N ASN A 96 4.41 13.10 -6.00
CA ASN A 96 3.97 14.28 -6.76
C ASN A 96 2.86 13.96 -7.80
N TYR A 97 1.72 13.41 -7.37
CA TYR A 97 0.60 13.08 -8.24
C TYR A 97 -0.76 13.27 -7.54
N ALA A 98 -1.02 14.49 -7.10
CA ALA A 98 -2.26 14.83 -6.38
C ALA A 98 -3.52 14.83 -7.27
N GLU A 99 -3.36 14.97 -8.59
CA GLU A 99 -4.45 14.99 -9.57
C GLU A 99 -5.19 13.64 -9.72
N ALA A 100 -4.73 12.58 -9.07
CA ALA A 100 -5.41 11.29 -9.08
C ALA A 100 -6.86 11.34 -8.59
N ASN A 101 -7.16 12.24 -7.65
CA ASN A 101 -8.47 12.44 -7.01
C ASN A 101 -9.15 11.11 -6.64
N ASN A 102 -8.45 10.30 -5.83
CA ASN A 102 -8.92 8.98 -5.40
C ASN A 102 -8.46 8.65 -3.98
N GLU A 103 -9.31 8.02 -3.20
CA GLU A 103 -9.06 7.65 -1.80
C GLU A 103 -8.00 6.53 -1.65
N GLY A 104 -7.80 5.71 -2.67
CA GLY A 104 -6.77 4.66 -2.71
C GLY A 104 -5.37 5.15 -3.11
N ILE A 105 -5.19 6.45 -3.35
CA ILE A 105 -3.93 7.01 -3.82
C ILE A 105 -3.37 8.01 -2.81
N ILE A 106 -2.16 7.77 -2.35
CA ILE A 106 -1.39 8.65 -1.46
C ILE A 106 -0.28 9.30 -2.29
N SER A 107 -0.26 10.62 -2.36
CA SER A 107 0.78 11.40 -3.04
C SER A 107 1.71 12.04 -2.02
N VAL A 108 3.04 11.88 -2.18
CA VAL A 108 4.07 12.47 -1.32
C VAL A 108 4.73 13.63 -2.06
N ASP A 109 4.74 14.80 -1.43
CA ASP A 109 5.12 16.06 -2.10
C ASP A 109 6.61 16.39 -1.98
N ASN A 110 7.23 16.18 -0.82
CA ASN A 110 8.61 16.58 -0.57
C ASN A 110 9.52 15.46 -0.07
N GLY A 111 10.82 15.71 -0.11
CA GLY A 111 11.86 14.77 0.31
C GLY A 111 12.31 15.00 1.76
N VAL A 112 13.26 14.15 2.19
CA VAL A 112 13.85 14.20 3.53
C VAL A 112 15.37 14.03 3.46
N THR A 113 16.07 14.49 4.49
CA THR A 113 17.51 14.26 4.67
C THR A 113 17.74 13.34 5.85
N LEU A 114 18.46 12.23 5.65
CA LEU A 114 18.79 11.25 6.67
C LEU A 114 19.94 11.70 7.56
N ALA A 115 20.13 11.02 8.70
CA ALA A 115 21.18 11.35 9.68
C ALA A 115 22.61 11.18 9.13
N ASP A 116 22.82 10.38 8.10
CA ASP A 116 24.09 10.22 7.39
C ASP A 116 24.35 11.29 6.32
N GLY A 117 23.42 12.24 6.16
CA GLY A 117 23.46 13.30 5.15
C GLY A 117 22.87 12.92 3.79
N THR A 118 22.39 11.69 3.61
CA THR A 118 21.73 11.26 2.38
C THR A 118 20.42 12.01 2.18
N LYS A 119 20.26 12.63 1.02
CA LYS A 119 19.01 13.30 0.64
C LYS A 119 18.14 12.34 -0.17
N LEU A 120 16.97 12.06 0.36
CA LEU A 120 15.93 11.31 -0.33
C LEU A 120 14.92 12.28 -0.94
N THR A 121 14.71 12.17 -2.23
CA THR A 121 13.65 12.89 -2.94
C THR A 121 12.28 12.37 -2.53
N SER A 122 11.19 13.05 -2.90
CA SER A 122 9.82 12.53 -2.70
C SER A 122 9.65 11.13 -3.30
N LYS A 123 10.30 10.85 -4.44
CA LYS A 123 10.30 9.56 -5.13
C LYS A 123 10.88 8.42 -4.30
N GLU A 124 11.86 8.71 -3.46
CA GLU A 124 12.49 7.72 -2.57
C GLU A 124 11.79 7.69 -1.20
N ALA A 125 11.26 8.82 -0.75
CA ALA A 125 10.59 8.92 0.53
C ALA A 125 9.25 8.15 0.59
N ILE A 126 8.60 7.89 -0.55
CA ILE A 126 7.34 7.14 -0.65
C ILE A 126 7.42 5.75 -0.01
N TYR A 127 8.56 5.07 -0.09
CA TYR A 127 8.69 3.70 0.43
C TYR A 127 8.50 3.64 1.94
N ARG A 128 8.96 4.66 2.67
CA ARG A 128 8.71 4.77 4.10
C ARG A 128 7.24 5.05 4.41
N VAL A 129 6.60 5.93 3.61
CA VAL A 129 5.18 6.22 3.77
C VAL A 129 4.34 4.98 3.50
N ALA A 130 4.68 4.20 2.47
CA ALA A 130 4.01 2.95 2.16
C ALA A 130 4.11 1.94 3.31
N ALA A 131 5.32 1.76 3.88
CA ALA A 131 5.52 0.90 5.03
C ALA A 131 4.74 1.36 6.27
N LEU A 132 4.69 2.67 6.53
CA LEU A 132 3.88 3.25 7.60
C LEU A 132 2.39 3.01 7.34
N SER A 133 1.91 3.24 6.11
CA SER A 133 0.50 3.02 5.74
C SER A 133 0.09 1.56 5.88
N ALA A 134 0.94 0.62 5.46
CA ALA A 134 0.68 -0.82 5.57
C ALA A 134 0.54 -1.29 7.04
N ASN A 135 1.25 -0.63 7.97
CA ASN A 135 1.25 -0.99 9.39
C ASN A 135 0.31 -0.13 10.25
N ALA A 136 -0.32 0.90 9.69
CA ALA A 136 -1.08 1.86 10.47
C ALA A 136 -2.39 1.29 11.05
N GLY A 137 -3.00 0.29 10.39
CA GLY A 137 -4.33 -0.18 10.77
C GLY A 137 -5.33 0.96 10.83
N SER A 138 -6.08 1.07 11.92
CA SER A 138 -7.04 2.14 12.19
C SER A 138 -6.42 3.42 12.80
N LYS A 139 -5.08 3.55 12.84
CA LYS A 139 -4.38 4.72 13.40
C LYS A 139 -4.11 5.77 12.32
N SER A 140 -4.12 7.06 12.71
CA SER A 140 -3.68 8.15 11.83
C SER A 140 -2.15 8.21 11.75
N LEU A 141 -1.64 8.51 10.57
CA LEU A 141 -0.23 8.83 10.34
C LEU A 141 0.06 10.33 10.51
N THR A 142 -0.93 11.16 10.86
CA THR A 142 -0.71 12.56 11.20
C THR A 142 0.29 12.65 12.36
N HIS A 143 1.36 13.40 12.16
CA HIS A 143 2.50 13.51 13.07
C HIS A 143 3.31 12.21 13.27
N ALA A 144 3.12 11.20 12.44
CA ALA A 144 4.03 10.05 12.41
C ALA A 144 5.44 10.51 12.01
N GLU A 145 6.44 10.01 12.73
CA GLU A 145 7.84 10.38 12.52
C GLU A 145 8.46 9.61 11.37
N TYR A 146 9.19 10.32 10.51
CA TYR A 146 10.09 9.69 9.56
C TYR A 146 11.39 9.32 10.28
N ILE A 147 11.41 8.17 10.93
CA ILE A 147 12.55 7.71 11.74
C ILE A 147 13.80 7.64 10.87
N GLY A 148 14.90 8.24 11.37
CA GLY A 148 16.18 8.32 10.66
C GLY A 148 16.37 9.59 9.83
N ALA A 149 15.32 10.38 9.62
CA ALA A 149 15.47 11.70 9.01
C ALA A 149 15.74 12.77 10.05
N ILE A 150 16.64 13.71 9.71
CA ILE A 150 17.01 14.85 10.55
C ILE A 150 16.53 16.17 9.97
N ASP A 151 16.15 16.19 8.69
CA ASP A 151 15.64 17.38 7.99
C ASP A 151 14.72 16.97 6.84
N CYS A 152 13.97 17.93 6.27
CA CYS A 152 13.15 17.75 5.08
C CYS A 152 13.20 19.00 4.22
N ASP A 153 12.81 18.87 2.95
CA ASP A 153 12.73 20.02 2.05
C ASP A 153 11.80 21.08 2.66
N ALA A 154 12.37 22.25 2.93
CA ALA A 154 11.70 23.32 3.68
C ALA A 154 10.49 23.86 2.91
N LYS A 155 9.36 23.96 3.60
CA LYS A 155 8.14 24.59 3.11
C LYS A 155 7.60 25.54 4.17
N THR A 156 7.05 26.64 3.72
CA THR A 156 6.34 27.58 4.56
C THR A 156 5.02 26.95 5.07
N PRO A 157 4.46 27.40 6.20
CA PRO A 157 3.17 26.93 6.69
C PRO A 157 2.05 27.05 5.65
N GLN A 158 2.09 28.08 4.82
CA GLN A 158 1.12 28.29 3.73
C GLN A 158 1.27 27.24 2.62
N GLU A 159 2.50 26.94 2.19
CA GLU A 159 2.76 25.91 1.18
C GLU A 159 2.37 24.52 1.70
N ILE A 160 2.62 24.22 2.98
CA ILE A 160 2.17 22.97 3.62
C ILE A 160 0.65 22.87 3.59
N ALA A 161 -0.07 23.93 3.96
CA ALA A 161 -1.53 23.97 3.94
C ALA A 161 -2.07 23.74 2.52
N GLN A 162 -1.52 24.45 1.52
CA GLN A 162 -1.93 24.29 0.12
C GLN A 162 -1.65 22.88 -0.43
N ALA A 163 -0.53 22.27 -0.06
CA ALA A 163 -0.21 20.91 -0.48
C ALA A 163 -1.18 19.88 0.14
N ILE A 164 -1.55 20.04 1.40
CA ILE A 164 -2.55 19.21 2.08
C ILE A 164 -3.93 19.39 1.45
N GLU A 165 -4.34 20.62 1.15
CA GLU A 165 -5.61 20.91 0.44
C GLU A 165 -5.68 20.25 -0.93
N LYS A 166 -4.54 20.09 -1.61
CA LYS A 166 -4.41 19.35 -2.86
C LYS A 166 -4.33 17.83 -2.69
N GLY A 167 -4.39 17.32 -1.45
CA GLY A 167 -4.36 15.88 -1.17
C GLY A 167 -2.95 15.28 -1.12
N ASN A 168 -1.92 16.08 -0.83
CA ASN A 168 -0.55 15.58 -0.68
C ASN A 168 -0.18 15.35 0.79
N ILE A 169 0.52 14.25 1.05
CA ILE A 169 1.32 14.10 2.27
C ILE A 169 2.57 14.97 2.15
N VAL A 170 2.83 15.75 3.21
CA VAL A 170 3.98 16.64 3.31
C VAL A 170 4.75 16.34 4.58
N PHE A 171 6.08 16.25 4.49
CA PHE A 171 6.95 16.23 5.67
C PHE A 171 7.25 17.64 6.15
N ARG A 172 7.28 17.81 7.46
CA ARG A 172 7.65 19.07 8.12
C ARG A 172 8.54 18.84 9.31
N MET A 173 9.39 19.83 9.59
CA MET A 173 10.16 19.87 10.83
C MET A 173 9.29 20.31 12.00
N PHE A 174 9.35 19.57 13.10
CA PHE A 174 8.74 19.97 14.37
C PHE A 174 9.57 19.49 15.55
N ARG A 175 10.10 20.43 16.35
CA ARG A 175 10.93 20.16 17.54
C ARG A 175 12.06 19.16 17.27
N GLY A 176 12.79 19.34 16.16
CA GLY A 176 13.95 18.51 15.79
C GLY A 176 13.59 17.14 15.19
N ARG A 177 12.33 16.89 14.84
CA ARG A 177 11.86 15.66 14.20
C ARG A 177 11.18 15.96 12.87
N VAL A 178 11.35 15.07 11.91
CA VAL A 178 10.64 15.11 10.63
C VAL A 178 9.34 14.33 10.78
N LEU A 179 8.20 15.01 10.64
CA LEU A 179 6.88 14.44 10.83
C LEU A 179 6.03 14.58 9.57
N ILE A 180 5.11 13.64 9.36
CA ILE A 180 4.00 13.77 8.40
C ILE A 180 3.08 14.88 8.92
N ALA A 181 2.83 15.91 8.10
CA ALA A 181 1.98 17.03 8.50
C ALA A 181 0.53 16.62 8.72
N GLN A 182 -0.04 15.86 7.79
CA GLN A 182 -1.39 15.30 7.90
C GLN A 182 -1.53 14.02 7.06
N ASP A 183 -2.35 13.07 7.53
CA ASP A 183 -2.61 11.77 6.89
C ASP A 183 -3.78 11.87 5.92
N VAL A 184 -3.50 12.38 4.72
CA VAL A 184 -4.49 12.59 3.65
C VAL A 184 -4.16 11.77 2.41
N ASN A 185 -5.17 11.52 1.58
CA ASN A 185 -5.03 10.95 0.24
C ASN A 185 -5.33 12.01 -0.84
N THR A 186 -5.28 11.59 -2.10
CA THR A 186 -5.48 12.52 -3.23
C THR A 186 -6.93 12.87 -3.51
N LEU A 187 -7.92 12.30 -2.80
CA LEU A 187 -9.31 12.64 -2.97
C LEU A 187 -9.57 14.05 -2.40
N VAL A 188 -9.75 15.02 -3.25
CA VAL A 188 -10.10 16.40 -2.86
C VAL A 188 -11.54 16.74 -3.21
N THR A 189 -12.08 16.11 -4.24
CA THR A 189 -13.48 16.26 -4.67
C THR A 189 -14.17 14.91 -4.53
N PRO A 190 -14.98 14.71 -3.45
CA PRO A 190 -15.72 13.47 -3.26
C PRO A 190 -16.68 13.22 -4.43
N LEU A 191 -16.87 11.96 -4.78
CA LEU A 191 -17.88 11.51 -5.75
C LEU A 191 -19.24 11.36 -5.08
N ASP A 192 -20.29 11.16 -5.87
CA ASP A 192 -21.62 10.86 -5.35
C ASP A 192 -21.60 9.66 -4.40
N GLY A 193 -22.15 9.85 -3.20
CA GLY A 193 -22.14 8.84 -2.14
C GLY A 193 -20.91 8.88 -1.23
N GLN A 194 -19.92 9.71 -1.50
CA GLN A 194 -18.75 9.94 -0.63
C GLN A 194 -18.91 11.26 0.13
N ASN A 195 -18.41 11.28 1.38
CA ASN A 195 -18.30 12.48 2.19
C ASN A 195 -16.81 12.82 2.45
N ASP A 196 -16.55 13.84 3.27
CA ASP A 196 -15.18 14.27 3.60
C ASP A 196 -14.36 13.23 4.36
N ASP A 197 -14.97 12.19 4.93
CA ASP A 197 -14.27 11.10 5.60
C ASP A 197 -13.35 10.34 4.63
N PHE A 198 -13.74 10.25 3.36
CA PHE A 198 -12.95 9.60 2.32
C PHE A 198 -11.64 10.34 1.96
N LYS A 199 -11.46 11.59 2.39
CA LYS A 199 -10.22 12.36 2.21
C LYS A 199 -9.10 11.95 3.17
N LYS A 200 -9.43 11.18 4.22
CA LYS A 200 -8.50 10.80 5.29
C LYS A 200 -8.11 9.33 5.21
N ASN A 201 -6.83 9.07 5.08
CA ASN A 201 -6.30 7.71 4.99
C ASN A 201 -6.70 6.82 6.18
N LYS A 202 -6.71 7.37 7.41
CA LYS A 202 -7.15 6.64 8.59
C LYS A 202 -8.57 6.07 8.41
N LEU A 203 -9.50 6.90 7.94
CA LEU A 203 -10.89 6.52 7.80
C LEU A 203 -11.09 5.55 6.65
N VAL A 204 -10.42 5.79 5.50
CA VAL A 204 -10.41 4.85 4.37
C VAL A 204 -9.85 3.49 4.79
N ARG A 205 -8.69 3.45 5.48
CA ARG A 205 -8.13 2.18 5.98
C ARG A 205 -9.08 1.46 6.93
N THR A 206 -9.80 2.19 7.77
CA THR A 206 -10.79 1.59 8.68
C THR A 206 -11.94 0.96 7.89
N MET A 207 -12.46 1.63 6.85
CA MET A 207 -13.48 1.07 5.96
C MET A 207 -12.98 -0.17 5.21
N ASP A 208 -11.74 -0.11 4.69
CA ASP A 208 -11.10 -1.23 4.01
C ASP A 208 -10.95 -2.45 4.95
N ILE A 209 -10.52 -2.23 6.19
CA ILE A 209 -10.42 -3.29 7.23
C ILE A 209 -11.79 -3.92 7.51
N ILE A 210 -12.85 -3.11 7.60
CA ILE A 210 -14.20 -3.63 7.79
C ILE A 210 -14.60 -4.54 6.61
N GLY A 211 -14.41 -4.06 5.38
CA GLY A 211 -14.76 -4.82 4.16
C GLY A 211 -14.03 -6.16 4.08
N GLU A 212 -12.70 -6.15 4.27
CA GLU A 212 -11.88 -7.37 4.27
C GLU A 212 -12.26 -8.33 5.39
N ALA A 213 -12.52 -7.83 6.61
CA ALA A 213 -12.90 -8.66 7.74
C ALA A 213 -14.29 -9.31 7.55
N ILE A 214 -15.24 -8.59 6.95
CA ILE A 214 -16.54 -9.14 6.58
C ILE A 214 -16.37 -10.26 5.57
N GLN A 215 -15.59 -10.05 4.53
CA GLN A 215 -15.31 -11.04 3.51
C GLN A 215 -14.63 -12.30 4.11
N ALA A 216 -13.64 -12.12 4.98
CA ALA A 216 -12.95 -13.20 5.65
C ALA A 216 -13.93 -14.03 6.50
N VAL A 217 -14.75 -13.38 7.35
CA VAL A 217 -15.77 -14.07 8.17
C VAL A 217 -16.74 -14.85 7.29
N PHE A 218 -17.18 -14.27 6.18
CA PHE A 218 -18.13 -14.92 5.27
C PHE A 218 -17.52 -16.15 4.60
N VAL A 219 -16.33 -16.02 4.04
CA VAL A 219 -15.66 -17.13 3.33
C VAL A 219 -15.29 -18.27 4.28
N GLU A 220 -14.75 -17.94 5.45
CA GLU A 220 -14.26 -18.95 6.39
C GLU A 220 -15.37 -19.74 7.12
N ASN A 221 -16.55 -19.11 7.35
CA ASN A 221 -17.54 -19.70 8.27
C ASN A 221 -18.91 -19.93 7.63
N PHE A 222 -19.21 -19.35 6.46
CA PHE A 222 -20.57 -19.37 5.90
C PHE A 222 -20.64 -19.98 4.49
N VAL A 223 -19.66 -19.72 3.63
CA VAL A 223 -19.70 -20.20 2.25
C VAL A 223 -19.77 -21.72 2.18
N GLY A 224 -20.88 -22.23 1.61
CA GLY A 224 -21.12 -23.66 1.47
C GLY A 224 -21.43 -24.42 2.76
N GLN A 225 -21.54 -23.75 3.90
CA GLN A 225 -21.74 -24.37 5.22
C GLN A 225 -23.07 -23.98 5.87
N VAL A 226 -23.55 -22.76 5.66
CA VAL A 226 -24.74 -22.22 6.30
C VAL A 226 -25.81 -21.95 5.25
N VAL A 227 -27.07 -22.35 5.55
CA VAL A 227 -28.21 -22.09 4.68
C VAL A 227 -28.57 -20.61 4.71
N ASN A 228 -28.91 -20.05 3.55
CA ASN A 228 -29.36 -18.65 3.45
C ASN A 228 -30.85 -18.53 3.81
N ASP A 229 -31.15 -18.67 5.09
CA ASP A 229 -32.47 -18.43 5.67
C ASP A 229 -32.41 -17.32 6.74
N ILE A 230 -33.47 -17.10 7.44
CA ILE A 230 -33.55 -16.05 8.47
C ILE A 230 -32.54 -16.30 9.58
N ASP A 231 -32.41 -17.55 10.05
CA ASP A 231 -31.53 -17.93 11.15
C ASP A 231 -30.05 -17.83 10.72
N GLY A 232 -29.73 -18.29 9.50
CA GLY A 232 -28.38 -18.17 8.93
C GLY A 232 -27.92 -16.71 8.76
N ARG A 233 -28.83 -15.84 8.33
CA ARG A 233 -28.53 -14.39 8.21
C ARG A 233 -28.37 -13.72 9.58
N GLU A 234 -29.16 -14.08 10.58
CA GLU A 234 -29.00 -13.57 11.94
C GLU A 234 -27.72 -14.09 12.58
N LEU A 235 -27.35 -15.36 12.36
CA LEU A 235 -26.06 -15.89 12.79
C LEU A 235 -24.88 -15.11 12.16
N PHE A 236 -24.96 -14.81 10.87
CA PHE A 236 -23.94 -14.01 10.20
C PHE A 236 -23.84 -12.59 10.80
N LYS A 237 -24.98 -11.94 11.05
CA LYS A 237 -25.03 -10.65 11.74
C LYS A 237 -24.31 -10.69 13.09
N GLN A 238 -24.54 -11.72 13.91
CA GLN A 238 -23.85 -11.87 15.19
C GLN A 238 -22.34 -12.05 15.02
N HIS A 239 -21.90 -12.79 14.00
CA HIS A 239 -20.48 -12.92 13.68
C HIS A 239 -19.86 -11.59 13.24
N LEU A 240 -20.57 -10.79 12.45
CA LEU A 240 -20.09 -9.44 12.07
C LEU A 240 -19.91 -8.54 13.29
N ILE A 241 -20.85 -8.57 14.22
CA ILE A 241 -20.77 -7.80 15.47
C ILE A 241 -19.52 -8.23 16.26
N VAL A 242 -19.44 -9.50 16.62
CA VAL A 242 -18.42 -9.98 17.56
C VAL A 242 -17.03 -10.03 16.96
N ARG A 243 -16.89 -10.39 15.67
CA ARG A 243 -15.58 -10.61 15.05
C ARG A 243 -15.05 -9.41 14.28
N VAL A 244 -15.92 -8.50 13.84
CA VAL A 244 -15.52 -7.35 13.03
C VAL A 244 -15.70 -6.04 13.78
N LEU A 245 -16.91 -5.74 14.27
CA LEU A 245 -17.23 -4.43 14.80
C LEU A 245 -16.74 -4.22 16.22
N ASP A 246 -16.97 -5.16 17.15
CA ASP A 246 -16.54 -5.03 18.53
C ASP A 246 -15.03 -4.85 18.70
N PRO A 247 -14.16 -5.58 17.98
CA PRO A 247 -12.72 -5.31 18.01
C PRO A 247 -12.34 -3.90 17.58
N LEU A 248 -13.04 -3.33 16.59
CA LEU A 248 -12.80 -1.97 16.11
C LEU A 248 -13.33 -0.91 17.08
N VAL A 249 -14.45 -1.18 17.76
CA VAL A 249 -14.95 -0.35 18.88
C VAL A 249 -13.96 -0.35 20.02
N ALA A 250 -13.43 -1.52 20.41
CA ALA A 250 -12.40 -1.63 21.45
C ALA A 250 -11.10 -0.83 21.12
N GLN A 251 -10.77 -0.69 19.83
CA GLN A 251 -9.68 0.15 19.34
C GLN A 251 -10.07 1.63 19.19
N SER A 252 -11.30 2.02 19.54
CA SER A 252 -11.84 3.37 19.32
C SER A 252 -11.79 3.82 17.85
N ALA A 253 -11.93 2.87 16.91
CA ALA A 253 -11.90 3.16 15.48
C ALA A 253 -13.27 3.56 14.93
N LEU A 254 -14.34 3.04 15.55
CA LEU A 254 -15.73 3.33 15.18
C LEU A 254 -16.70 3.17 16.37
N THR A 255 -17.94 3.60 16.14
CA THR A 255 -19.10 3.25 16.95
C THR A 255 -20.24 2.82 16.04
N TYR A 256 -21.15 1.98 16.53
CA TYR A 256 -22.31 1.52 15.78
C TYR A 256 -23.52 1.30 16.71
N SER A 257 -24.72 1.18 16.12
CA SER A 257 -25.90 0.64 16.77
C SER A 257 -26.25 -0.70 16.13
N ALA A 258 -26.65 -1.69 16.94
CA ALA A 258 -27.04 -3.00 16.42
C ALA A 258 -28.23 -2.96 15.45
N GLU A 259 -29.07 -1.92 15.55
CA GLU A 259 -30.21 -1.66 14.67
C GLU A 259 -29.78 -1.22 13.27
N ASP A 260 -28.58 -0.61 13.15
CA ASP A 260 -28.02 -0.13 11.90
C ASP A 260 -27.30 -1.23 11.12
N ILE A 261 -27.23 -2.45 11.68
CA ILE A 261 -26.62 -3.61 11.04
C ILE A 261 -27.72 -4.50 10.49
N LYS A 262 -27.78 -4.63 9.17
CA LYS A 262 -28.79 -5.41 8.47
C LYS A 262 -28.13 -6.42 7.55
N VAL A 263 -28.56 -7.68 7.69
CA VAL A 263 -28.22 -8.77 6.76
C VAL A 263 -29.52 -9.23 6.12
N MET A 264 -29.63 -9.01 4.83
CA MET A 264 -30.86 -9.23 4.06
C MET A 264 -30.61 -10.27 2.97
N GLU A 265 -31.68 -10.82 2.44
CA GLU A 265 -31.62 -11.66 1.25
C GLU A 265 -31.19 -10.84 0.04
N GLY A 266 -30.27 -11.38 -0.74
CA GLY A 266 -29.83 -10.79 -2.00
C GLY A 266 -30.75 -11.13 -3.16
N SER A 267 -30.36 -10.72 -4.37
CA SER A 267 -31.15 -10.96 -5.59
C SER A 267 -31.17 -12.44 -6.04
N GLN A 268 -30.25 -13.26 -5.55
CA GLN A 268 -30.16 -14.69 -5.83
C GLN A 268 -30.29 -15.46 -4.52
N LYS A 269 -30.74 -16.70 -4.59
CA LYS A 269 -31.01 -17.55 -3.40
C LYS A 269 -29.79 -17.75 -2.49
N GLU A 270 -28.60 -17.79 -3.08
CA GLU A 270 -27.32 -17.95 -2.39
C GLU A 270 -26.69 -16.60 -1.97
N ALA A 271 -27.26 -15.48 -2.40
CA ALA A 271 -26.72 -14.16 -2.12
C ALA A 271 -27.30 -13.55 -0.85
N ILE A 272 -26.47 -12.83 -0.11
CA ILE A 272 -26.86 -11.96 0.99
C ILE A 272 -26.46 -10.53 0.72
N LEU A 273 -27.21 -9.58 1.24
CA LEU A 273 -26.91 -8.16 1.20
C LEU A 273 -26.65 -7.68 2.62
N VAL A 274 -25.49 -7.08 2.83
CA VAL A 274 -25.08 -6.50 4.13
C VAL A 274 -25.12 -4.98 4.04
N SER A 275 -25.81 -4.35 5.00
CA SER A 275 -25.82 -2.91 5.18
C SER A 275 -25.35 -2.59 6.60
N LEU A 276 -24.32 -1.76 6.71
CA LEU A 276 -23.72 -1.35 7.96
C LEU A 276 -23.81 0.16 8.13
N GLY A 277 -24.52 0.61 9.16
CA GLY A 277 -24.48 1.99 9.63
C GLY A 277 -23.43 2.12 10.73
N VAL A 278 -22.23 2.59 10.39
CA VAL A 278 -21.13 2.80 11.33
C VAL A 278 -20.72 4.27 11.35
N LYS A 279 -20.35 4.76 12.52
CA LYS A 279 -19.78 6.10 12.69
C LYS A 279 -18.28 5.94 12.95
N LEU A 280 -17.47 6.33 11.98
CA LEU A 280 -16.01 6.28 12.08
C LEU A 280 -15.49 7.33 13.08
N ALA A 281 -14.49 6.97 13.87
CA ALA A 281 -13.84 7.87 14.80
C ALA A 281 -12.55 8.43 14.20
N ASP A 282 -12.49 9.75 14.05
CA ASP A 282 -11.27 10.42 13.58
C ASP A 282 -10.28 10.70 14.71
N ALA A 283 -9.03 11.03 14.35
CA ALA A 283 -8.01 11.45 15.29
C ALA A 283 -8.20 12.94 15.67
N MET A 284 -7.80 13.31 16.87
CA MET A 284 -7.71 14.73 17.25
C MET A 284 -6.49 15.36 16.54
N GLU A 285 -6.74 16.22 15.55
CA GLU A 285 -5.69 16.84 14.73
C GLU A 285 -5.61 18.36 14.88
N LYS A 286 -6.67 18.99 15.42
CA LYS A 286 -6.75 20.46 15.58
C LYS A 286 -7.07 20.82 17.01
N LEU A 287 -6.26 21.72 17.58
CA LEU A 287 -6.46 22.28 18.92
C LEU A 287 -6.66 23.80 18.82
N TYR A 288 -7.77 24.28 19.31
CA TYR A 288 -8.05 25.69 19.48
C TYR A 288 -8.03 26.03 20.98
N VAL A 289 -7.21 26.99 21.39
CA VAL A 289 -7.05 27.37 22.80
C VAL A 289 -7.38 28.84 22.96
N THR A 290 -8.30 29.15 23.87
CA THR A 290 -8.55 30.52 24.32
C THR A 290 -8.06 30.63 25.76
N VAL A 291 -7.19 31.60 26.01
CA VAL A 291 -6.69 31.91 27.37
C VAL A 291 -7.28 33.24 27.80
N GLU A 292 -8.08 33.24 28.90
CA GLU A 292 -8.57 34.45 29.52
C GLU A 292 -7.67 34.78 30.72
N VAL A 293 -7.10 35.98 30.72
CA VAL A 293 -6.34 36.52 31.85
C VAL A 293 -7.29 37.34 32.69
N LYS A 294 -7.50 36.94 33.94
CA LYS A 294 -8.33 37.66 34.93
C LYS A 294 -7.48 38.54 35.80
#